data_c4591180a3f1d06316a8e7054726d4c1
#
_entry.id   c4591180a3f1d06316a8e7054726d4c1
#
_cell.length_a   1.000
_cell.length_b   1.000
_cell.length_c   1.000
_cell.angle_alpha   90.00
_cell.angle_beta   90.00
_cell.angle_gamma   90.00
#
_symmetry.space_group_name_H-M   'P 1'
#
loop_
_entity.id
_entity.type
_entity.pdbx_description
1 polymer ?
#
loop_
_entity_poly.entity_id
_entity_poly.type
_entity_poly.pdbx_seq_one_letter_code
_entity_poly.pdbx_strand_id
1 'polypeptide(L)'
;MKRSACIDALYQEIPFLDRFQAAKDDGFDAVEFWGWPEKDLNAVKEAAEKAGIPICGFNGDADLSLIDPEQTEAYMEYLEKSCETAKFLNAPCVTIHSNGLGDGGIVINHYDNLSDTVKTCTMFRNLEKCAALAEKTGIQMNLEGLNITTDHVGNYLKYTSDAAEMIRLIGSPKLKVLYDAYHMQINEGCICDTIKNFGDTFGHVHIADAPGRHEPGTGEIYYPRVYKALEEIGYTGYVGYELFPLTTTAEAVKAIMTIV
;
A
#
# COMPACT_ATOMS: atom_id res chain seq x y z
N MET A 1 -5.57 15.98 4.02
CA MET A 1 -4.83 14.76 3.59
C MET A 1 -3.55 15.17 2.89
N LYS A 2 -2.50 14.37 2.92
CA LYS A 2 -1.22 14.62 2.24
C LYS A 2 -1.12 13.72 1.01
N ARG A 3 -0.51 14.21 -0.07
CA ARG A 3 -0.34 13.45 -1.32
C ARG A 3 1.02 12.75 -1.33
N SER A 4 1.05 11.46 -1.65
CA SER A 4 2.28 10.68 -1.84
C SER A 4 2.36 10.16 -3.27
N ALA A 5 3.52 10.24 -3.90
CA ALA A 5 3.77 9.63 -5.20
C ALA A 5 4.38 8.24 -5.02
N CYS A 6 3.74 7.18 -5.56
CA CYS A 6 4.42 5.90 -5.73
C CYS A 6 5.41 6.01 -6.90
N ILE A 7 6.68 6.24 -6.56
CA ILE A 7 7.71 6.54 -7.56
C ILE A 7 8.23 5.31 -8.33
N ASP A 8 7.81 4.11 -7.97
CA ASP A 8 8.04 2.92 -8.82
C ASP A 8 7.00 2.81 -9.95
N ALA A 9 5.82 3.46 -9.80
CA ALA A 9 4.77 3.51 -10.81
C ALA A 9 4.78 4.82 -11.62
N LEU A 10 4.91 5.97 -10.94
CA LEU A 10 5.08 7.28 -11.56
C LEU A 10 6.56 7.54 -11.91
N TYR A 11 6.81 8.41 -12.90
CA TYR A 11 8.15 8.87 -13.30
C TYR A 11 9.07 7.77 -13.87
N GLN A 12 8.51 6.70 -14.44
CA GLN A 12 9.31 5.59 -14.96
C GLN A 12 10.25 5.98 -16.10
N GLU A 13 10.02 7.11 -16.75
CA GLU A 13 10.81 7.66 -17.83
C GLU A 13 12.16 8.27 -17.38
N ILE A 14 12.36 8.46 -16.07
CA ILE A 14 13.62 8.99 -15.50
C ILE A 14 14.23 8.01 -14.48
N PRO A 15 15.55 8.11 -14.21
CA PRO A 15 16.22 7.27 -13.22
C PRO A 15 15.56 7.35 -11.84
N PHE A 16 15.52 6.23 -11.11
CA PHE A 16 14.78 6.12 -9.83
C PHE A 16 15.17 7.22 -8.82
N LEU A 17 16.44 7.52 -8.66
CA LEU A 17 16.90 8.53 -7.69
C LEU A 17 16.51 9.97 -8.07
N ASP A 18 16.29 10.25 -9.36
CA ASP A 18 15.86 11.57 -9.83
C ASP A 18 14.35 11.80 -9.59
N ARG A 19 13.56 10.70 -9.39
CA ARG A 19 12.13 10.75 -9.15
C ARG A 19 11.76 11.44 -7.83
N PHE A 20 12.65 11.44 -6.84
CA PHE A 20 12.46 12.16 -5.58
C PHE A 20 12.36 13.67 -5.81
N GLN A 21 13.27 14.23 -6.59
CA GLN A 21 13.24 15.65 -6.92
C GLN A 21 12.05 15.99 -7.82
N ALA A 22 11.75 15.15 -8.81
CA ALA A 22 10.60 15.34 -9.70
C ALA A 22 9.27 15.37 -8.91
N ALA A 23 9.04 14.42 -8.01
CA ALA A 23 7.86 14.40 -7.15
C ALA A 23 7.77 15.66 -6.26
N LYS A 24 8.91 16.14 -5.74
CA LYS A 24 8.95 17.38 -4.96
C LYS A 24 8.58 18.59 -5.80
N ASP A 25 9.14 18.71 -7.00
CA ASP A 25 8.90 19.84 -7.91
C ASP A 25 7.44 19.88 -8.37
N ASP A 26 6.82 18.71 -8.52
CA ASP A 26 5.40 18.55 -8.88
C ASP A 26 4.44 18.76 -7.69
N GLY A 27 4.95 19.00 -6.47
CA GLY A 27 4.17 19.40 -5.31
C GLY A 27 3.61 18.25 -4.46
N PHE A 28 4.18 17.04 -4.57
CA PHE A 28 3.85 15.97 -3.62
C PHE A 28 4.43 16.25 -2.23
N ASP A 29 3.72 15.81 -1.20
CA ASP A 29 4.12 15.93 0.20
C ASP A 29 5.09 14.82 0.63
N ALA A 30 5.05 13.67 -0.03
CA ALA A 30 5.87 12.50 0.23
C ALA A 30 6.04 11.63 -1.03
N VAL A 31 6.94 10.66 -0.92
CA VAL A 31 7.06 9.56 -1.87
C VAL A 31 6.91 8.22 -1.16
N GLU A 32 6.55 7.21 -1.92
CA GLU A 32 6.57 5.80 -1.55
C GLU A 32 7.07 4.97 -2.73
N PHE A 33 7.47 3.75 -2.47
CA PHE A 33 7.97 2.84 -3.50
C PHE A 33 7.69 1.38 -3.10
N TRP A 34 7.91 0.45 -4.02
CA TRP A 34 7.73 -0.98 -3.76
C TRP A 34 8.89 -1.56 -2.96
N GLY A 35 9.45 -2.68 -3.33
CA GLY A 35 10.50 -3.37 -2.60
C GLY A 35 11.78 -2.56 -2.35
N TRP A 36 12.45 -2.87 -1.26
CA TRP A 36 13.69 -2.20 -0.83
C TRP A 36 14.98 -2.98 -1.10
N PRO A 37 15.01 -4.34 -1.22
CA PRO A 37 16.26 -5.11 -1.26
C PRO A 37 17.18 -4.78 -2.43
N GLU A 38 16.60 -4.47 -3.60
CA GLU A 38 17.36 -4.17 -4.82
C GLU A 38 17.83 -2.70 -4.91
N LYS A 39 17.53 -1.89 -3.89
CA LYS A 39 17.84 -0.47 -3.89
C LYS A 39 19.06 -0.16 -3.02
N ASP A 40 19.95 0.73 -3.49
CA ASP A 40 20.99 1.31 -2.64
C ASP A 40 20.34 2.27 -1.63
N LEU A 41 20.13 1.78 -0.41
CA LEU A 41 19.41 2.50 0.64
C LEU A 41 20.11 3.80 1.05
N ASN A 42 21.46 3.87 0.93
CA ASN A 42 22.18 5.12 1.20
C ASN A 42 21.87 6.16 0.12
N ALA A 43 21.90 5.76 -1.15
CA ALA A 43 21.55 6.64 -2.26
C ALA A 43 20.08 7.08 -2.22
N VAL A 44 19.16 6.17 -1.83
CA VAL A 44 17.72 6.47 -1.63
C VAL A 44 17.54 7.54 -0.54
N LYS A 45 18.20 7.36 0.60
CA LYS A 45 18.15 8.31 1.71
C LYS A 45 18.70 9.67 1.31
N GLU A 46 19.86 9.70 0.66
CA GLU A 46 20.49 10.94 0.18
C GLU A 46 19.60 11.68 -0.84
N ALA A 47 18.98 10.95 -1.78
CA ALA A 47 18.06 11.53 -2.76
C ALA A 47 16.83 12.17 -2.10
N ALA A 48 16.21 11.49 -1.13
CA ALA A 48 15.08 12.01 -0.36
C ALA A 48 15.46 13.26 0.45
N GLU A 49 16.60 13.22 1.16
CA GLU A 49 17.11 14.36 1.95
C GLU A 49 17.45 15.56 1.06
N LYS A 50 18.11 15.33 -0.06
CA LYS A 50 18.47 16.36 -1.04
C LYS A 50 17.26 17.05 -1.66
N ALA A 51 16.24 16.26 -2.02
CA ALA A 51 14.99 16.78 -2.54
C ALA A 51 14.11 17.45 -1.45
N GLY A 52 14.37 17.17 -0.18
CA GLY A 52 13.55 17.65 0.93
C GLY A 52 12.13 17.06 0.89
N ILE A 53 12.01 15.79 0.47
CA ILE A 53 10.73 15.06 0.41
C ILE A 53 10.83 13.79 1.27
N PRO A 54 9.91 13.56 2.23
CA PRO A 54 9.95 12.37 3.05
C PRO A 54 9.49 11.12 2.29
N ILE A 55 9.98 9.95 2.73
CA ILE A 55 9.46 8.64 2.35
C ILE A 55 8.34 8.29 3.33
N CYS A 56 7.11 8.10 2.86
CA CYS A 56 5.97 7.76 3.73
C CYS A 56 5.82 6.26 3.97
N GLY A 57 6.34 5.39 3.10
CA GLY A 57 6.27 3.95 3.25
C GLY A 57 6.85 3.20 2.05
N PHE A 58 6.89 1.88 2.19
CA PHE A 58 7.24 0.92 1.13
C PHE A 58 6.71 -0.47 1.47
N ASN A 59 6.74 -1.43 0.51
CA ASN A 59 6.31 -2.80 0.78
C ASN A 59 7.29 -3.49 1.73
N GLY A 60 6.78 -3.95 2.87
CA GLY A 60 7.55 -4.54 3.95
C GLY A 60 7.73 -6.05 3.82
N ASP A 61 6.97 -6.69 2.99
CA ASP A 61 7.08 -8.10 2.61
C ASP A 61 7.68 -8.25 1.20
N ALA A 62 8.04 -9.48 0.87
CA ALA A 62 8.56 -9.83 -0.44
C ALA A 62 7.67 -10.90 -1.08
N ASP A 63 8.31 -11.98 -1.54
CA ASP A 63 7.68 -13.18 -2.07
C ASP A 63 7.14 -14.12 -0.98
N LEU A 64 7.07 -13.67 0.27
CA LEU A 64 6.59 -14.44 1.42
C LEU A 64 5.10 -14.17 1.70
N SER A 65 4.45 -15.14 2.34
CA SER A 65 3.00 -15.14 2.50
C SER A 65 2.54 -15.20 3.95
N LEU A 66 1.57 -14.36 4.31
CA LEU A 66 0.91 -14.36 5.62
C LEU A 66 -0.01 -15.57 5.83
N ILE A 67 -0.48 -16.20 4.75
CA ILE A 67 -1.46 -17.31 4.81
C ILE A 67 -0.81 -18.70 4.87
N ASP A 68 0.51 -18.78 4.68
CA ASP A 68 1.24 -20.04 4.71
C ASP A 68 1.86 -20.30 6.11
N PRO A 69 1.42 -21.34 6.81
CA PRO A 69 1.98 -21.66 8.13
C PRO A 69 3.46 -22.04 8.09
N GLU A 70 3.96 -22.52 6.94
CA GLU A 70 5.37 -22.93 6.79
C GLU A 70 6.30 -21.73 6.59
N GLN A 71 5.76 -20.58 6.16
CA GLN A 71 6.54 -19.37 5.92
C GLN A 71 6.53 -18.38 7.09
N THR A 72 5.79 -18.66 8.16
CA THR A 72 5.60 -17.73 9.29
C THR A 72 6.93 -17.18 9.84
N GLU A 73 7.92 -18.03 10.07
CA GLU A 73 9.22 -17.61 10.66
C GLU A 73 9.99 -16.74 9.66
N ALA A 74 10.12 -17.18 8.42
CA ALA A 74 10.80 -16.43 7.35
C ALA A 74 10.14 -15.07 7.09
N TYR A 75 8.80 -15.03 7.09
CA TYR A 75 8.05 -13.80 6.95
C TYR A 75 8.37 -12.80 8.06
N MET A 76 8.38 -13.25 9.31
CA MET A 76 8.66 -12.38 10.45
C MET A 76 10.12 -11.90 10.49
N GLU A 77 11.08 -12.74 10.11
CA GLU A 77 12.49 -12.34 9.98
C GLU A 77 12.69 -11.28 8.89
N TYR A 78 12.01 -11.44 7.74
CA TYR A 78 12.07 -10.46 6.66
C TYR A 78 11.42 -9.13 7.08
N LEU A 79 10.25 -9.20 7.71
CA LEU A 79 9.53 -8.02 8.16
C LEU A 79 10.29 -7.23 9.25
N GLU A 80 11.05 -7.92 10.12
CA GLU A 80 11.95 -7.25 11.09
C GLU A 80 13.04 -6.43 10.36
N LYS A 81 13.66 -6.98 9.31
CA LYS A 81 14.62 -6.26 8.46
C LYS A 81 13.96 -5.07 7.73
N SER A 82 12.72 -5.25 7.27
CA SER A 82 11.95 -4.15 6.66
C SER A 82 11.67 -3.02 7.66
N CYS A 83 11.39 -3.36 8.92
CA CYS A 83 11.25 -2.35 9.98
C CYS A 83 12.59 -1.62 10.28
N GLU A 84 13.71 -2.31 10.25
CA GLU A 84 15.04 -1.70 10.38
C GLU A 84 15.33 -0.75 9.21
N THR A 85 15.01 -1.17 7.99
CA THR A 85 15.11 -0.35 6.78
C THR A 85 14.21 0.88 6.86
N ALA A 86 12.97 0.73 7.34
CA ALA A 86 12.04 1.83 7.54
C ALA A 86 12.60 2.86 8.53
N LYS A 87 13.18 2.41 9.64
CA LYS A 87 13.87 3.30 10.59
C LYS A 87 15.05 4.03 9.95
N PHE A 88 15.87 3.31 9.17
CA PHE A 88 17.01 3.90 8.48
C PHE A 88 16.61 5.00 7.49
N LEU A 89 15.50 4.79 6.76
CA LEU A 89 14.96 5.73 5.78
C LEU A 89 14.03 6.79 6.40
N ASN A 90 13.76 6.74 7.71
CA ASN A 90 12.77 7.55 8.41
C ASN A 90 11.33 7.37 7.84
N ALA A 91 11.03 6.21 7.26
CA ALA A 91 9.69 5.87 6.79
C ALA A 91 8.81 5.42 7.99
N PRO A 92 7.61 6.00 8.19
CA PRO A 92 6.77 5.69 9.33
C PRO A 92 6.01 4.37 9.23
N CYS A 93 5.88 3.81 8.03
CA CYS A 93 5.12 2.57 7.83
C CYS A 93 5.70 1.67 6.73
N VAL A 94 5.22 0.43 6.73
CA VAL A 94 5.41 -0.55 5.66
C VAL A 94 4.06 -1.16 5.29
N THR A 95 3.91 -1.57 4.02
CA THR A 95 2.73 -2.31 3.51
C THR A 95 3.01 -3.80 3.57
N ILE A 96 1.99 -4.59 3.89
CA ILE A 96 2.03 -6.06 3.95
C ILE A 96 0.82 -6.66 3.24
N HIS A 97 1.01 -7.83 2.63
CA HIS A 97 0.01 -8.51 1.82
C HIS A 97 -0.29 -9.93 2.33
N SER A 98 -1.42 -10.51 1.90
CA SER A 98 -1.78 -11.89 2.27
C SER A 98 -0.92 -12.94 1.58
N ASN A 99 -0.54 -12.69 0.34
CA ASN A 99 0.27 -13.60 -0.50
C ASN A 99 1.59 -12.94 -0.90
N GLY A 100 2.59 -13.77 -1.14
CA GLY A 100 3.82 -13.32 -1.79
C GLY A 100 3.56 -12.86 -3.22
N LEU A 101 4.12 -11.71 -3.58
CA LEU A 101 4.00 -11.11 -4.91
C LEU A 101 5.35 -11.15 -5.60
N GLY A 102 5.36 -11.67 -6.82
CA GLY A 102 6.52 -11.64 -7.73
C GLY A 102 6.49 -10.46 -8.67
N ASP A 103 7.30 -10.56 -9.73
CA ASP A 103 7.41 -9.52 -10.76
C ASP A 103 6.04 -9.12 -11.31
N GLY A 104 5.81 -7.83 -11.45
CA GLY A 104 4.55 -7.28 -11.93
C GLY A 104 3.36 -7.50 -11.00
N GLY A 105 3.61 -7.84 -9.73
CA GLY A 105 2.55 -8.08 -8.74
C GLY A 105 1.85 -9.43 -8.89
N ILE A 106 2.41 -10.35 -9.65
CA ILE A 106 1.81 -11.69 -9.86
C ILE A 106 1.90 -12.49 -8.55
N VAL A 107 0.77 -13.07 -8.14
CA VAL A 107 0.72 -13.96 -6.97
C VAL A 107 1.55 -15.21 -7.23
N ILE A 108 2.58 -15.46 -6.41
CA ILE A 108 3.53 -16.55 -6.63
C ILE A 108 2.91 -17.92 -6.35
N ASN A 109 2.09 -18.00 -5.29
CA ASN A 109 1.44 -19.24 -4.89
C ASN A 109 0.00 -18.98 -4.44
N HIS A 110 -0.96 -19.67 -5.01
CA HIS A 110 -2.39 -19.56 -4.68
C HIS A 110 -2.77 -20.39 -3.45
N TYR A 111 -1.89 -21.29 -2.99
CA TYR A 111 -2.12 -22.19 -1.86
C TYR A 111 -3.42 -22.99 -1.98
N ASP A 112 -3.68 -23.58 -3.18
CA ASP A 112 -4.87 -24.39 -3.46
C ASP A 112 -4.94 -25.66 -2.61
N ASN A 113 -3.81 -26.08 -2.05
CA ASN A 113 -3.69 -27.19 -1.11
C ASN A 113 -4.12 -26.85 0.32
N LEU A 114 -4.32 -25.58 0.66
CA LEU A 114 -4.76 -25.13 1.99
C LEU A 114 -6.25 -24.77 1.96
N SER A 115 -6.98 -25.20 2.99
CA SER A 115 -8.37 -24.75 3.15
C SER A 115 -8.43 -23.28 3.56
N ASP A 116 -9.56 -22.60 3.26
CA ASP A 116 -9.77 -21.20 3.66
C ASP A 116 -9.68 -21.03 5.19
N THR A 117 -10.13 -22.02 5.95
CA THR A 117 -9.98 -21.99 7.41
C THR A 117 -8.49 -21.95 7.83
N VAL A 118 -7.65 -22.75 7.21
CA VAL A 118 -6.20 -22.73 7.49
C VAL A 118 -5.59 -21.40 7.11
N LYS A 119 -5.90 -20.89 5.91
CA LYS A 119 -5.42 -19.59 5.41
C LYS A 119 -5.82 -18.46 6.37
N THR A 120 -7.10 -18.36 6.73
CA THR A 120 -7.63 -17.32 7.63
C THR A 120 -6.98 -17.39 9.01
N CYS A 121 -6.95 -18.58 9.63
CA CYS A 121 -6.38 -18.74 10.96
C CYS A 121 -4.87 -18.47 10.99
N THR A 122 -4.14 -18.85 9.94
CA THR A 122 -2.71 -18.58 9.82
C THR A 122 -2.48 -17.08 9.65
N MET A 123 -3.20 -16.43 8.74
CA MET A 123 -3.09 -14.99 8.53
C MET A 123 -3.38 -14.22 9.83
N PHE A 124 -4.45 -14.55 10.54
CA PHE A 124 -4.78 -13.89 11.79
C PHE A 124 -3.66 -13.99 12.83
N ARG A 125 -3.12 -15.20 13.06
CA ARG A 125 -2.01 -15.42 14.00
C ARG A 125 -0.72 -14.71 13.58
N ASN A 126 -0.46 -14.63 12.27
CA ASN A 126 0.69 -13.90 11.75
C ASN A 126 0.49 -12.40 11.90
N LEU A 127 -0.72 -11.88 11.70
CA LEU A 127 -1.05 -10.48 11.96
C LEU A 127 -0.91 -10.10 13.44
N GLU A 128 -1.22 -11.01 14.40
CA GLU A 128 -0.91 -10.78 15.82
C GLU A 128 0.60 -10.60 16.06
N LYS A 129 1.44 -11.38 15.39
CA LYS A 129 2.91 -11.23 15.46
C LYS A 129 3.38 -9.94 14.78
N CYS A 130 2.80 -9.59 13.63
CA CYS A 130 3.06 -8.33 12.95
C CYS A 130 2.72 -7.13 13.86
N ALA A 131 1.57 -7.17 14.54
CA ALA A 131 1.15 -6.15 15.49
C ALA A 131 2.16 -5.98 16.64
N ALA A 132 2.60 -7.09 17.24
CA ALA A 132 3.61 -7.06 18.29
C ALA A 132 4.96 -6.49 17.80
N LEU A 133 5.38 -6.84 16.58
CA LEU A 133 6.59 -6.29 15.97
C LEU A 133 6.42 -4.78 15.66
N ALA A 134 5.26 -4.36 15.15
CA ALA A 134 4.95 -2.98 14.86
C ALA A 134 4.99 -2.11 16.14
N GLU A 135 4.45 -2.61 17.25
CA GLU A 135 4.51 -1.92 18.55
C GLU A 135 5.95 -1.87 19.10
N LYS A 136 6.70 -2.98 19.04
CA LYS A 136 8.13 -3.04 19.43
C LYS A 136 9.00 -2.07 18.64
N THR A 137 8.77 -1.96 17.34
CA THR A 137 9.61 -1.16 16.44
C THR A 137 9.16 0.29 16.31
N GLY A 138 7.89 0.57 16.57
CA GLY A 138 7.24 1.85 16.33
C GLY A 138 6.83 2.07 14.86
N ILE A 139 7.16 1.14 13.94
CA ILE A 139 6.80 1.21 12.51
C ILE A 139 5.37 0.68 12.33
N GLN A 140 4.49 1.47 11.73
CA GLN A 140 3.13 1.04 11.41
C GLN A 140 3.16 0.02 10.27
N MET A 141 2.30 -0.99 10.34
CA MET A 141 2.09 -1.96 9.27
C MET A 141 0.69 -1.76 8.69
N ASN A 142 0.61 -1.67 7.38
CA ASN A 142 -0.65 -1.48 6.66
C ASN A 142 -0.94 -2.74 5.84
N LEU A 143 -1.99 -3.47 6.20
CA LEU A 143 -2.45 -4.66 5.49
C LEU A 143 -3.29 -4.26 4.28
N GLU A 144 -2.88 -4.69 3.10
CA GLU A 144 -3.55 -4.38 1.85
C GLU A 144 -4.33 -5.57 1.29
N GLY A 145 -5.59 -5.32 0.91
CA GLY A 145 -6.39 -6.23 0.10
C GLY A 145 -6.21 -5.90 -1.39
N LEU A 146 -6.04 -6.94 -2.23
CA LEU A 146 -5.74 -6.77 -3.65
C LEU A 146 -6.85 -7.30 -4.54
N ASN A 147 -7.03 -6.74 -5.75
CA ASN A 147 -7.98 -7.26 -6.71
C ASN A 147 -7.53 -8.60 -7.30
N ILE A 148 -8.49 -9.50 -7.46
CA ILE A 148 -8.23 -10.89 -7.88
C ILE A 148 -8.65 -11.20 -9.31
N THR A 149 -9.19 -10.23 -10.03
CA THR A 149 -9.73 -10.43 -11.37
C THR A 149 -8.85 -9.86 -12.48
N THR A 150 -7.99 -8.90 -12.14
CA THR A 150 -7.17 -8.19 -13.11
C THR A 150 -5.67 -8.34 -12.82
N ASP A 151 -5.21 -7.84 -11.65
CA ASP A 151 -3.76 -7.70 -11.42
C ASP A 151 -3.18 -8.82 -10.56
N HIS A 152 -3.90 -9.26 -9.52
CA HIS A 152 -3.39 -10.17 -8.50
C HIS A 152 -4.23 -11.43 -8.38
N VAL A 153 -4.46 -12.12 -9.51
CA VAL A 153 -5.25 -13.36 -9.54
C VAL A 153 -4.70 -14.38 -8.56
N GLY A 154 -5.56 -14.87 -7.67
CA GLY A 154 -5.18 -15.82 -6.61
C GLY A 154 -4.80 -15.20 -5.27
N ASN A 155 -4.77 -13.86 -5.15
CA ASN A 155 -4.59 -13.22 -3.85
C ASN A 155 -5.71 -13.60 -2.88
N TYR A 156 -5.36 -13.87 -1.63
CA TYR A 156 -6.33 -14.38 -0.66
C TYR A 156 -7.18 -13.28 -0.05
N LEU A 157 -6.58 -12.20 0.45
CA LEU A 157 -7.29 -11.09 1.05
C LEU A 157 -7.87 -10.18 -0.05
N LYS A 158 -9.20 -10.17 -0.13
CA LYS A 158 -9.95 -9.51 -1.22
C LYS A 158 -10.77 -8.32 -0.77
N TYR A 159 -11.32 -8.37 0.46
CA TYR A 159 -12.34 -7.45 0.92
C TYR A 159 -11.85 -6.61 2.10
N THR A 160 -12.22 -5.34 2.06
CA THR A 160 -11.90 -4.40 3.16
C THR A 160 -12.50 -4.85 4.49
N SER A 161 -13.71 -5.43 4.48
CA SER A 161 -14.35 -5.94 5.69
C SER A 161 -13.52 -6.99 6.41
N ASP A 162 -12.93 -7.94 5.67
CA ASP A 162 -12.13 -9.01 6.27
C ASP A 162 -10.86 -8.46 6.94
N ALA A 163 -10.17 -7.54 6.24
CA ALA A 163 -9.00 -6.85 6.79
C ALA A 163 -9.36 -6.05 8.04
N ALA A 164 -10.40 -5.22 7.95
CA ALA A 164 -10.81 -4.32 9.03
C ALA A 164 -11.24 -5.09 10.29
N GLU A 165 -11.98 -6.19 10.13
CA GLU A 165 -12.41 -7.01 11.27
C GLU A 165 -11.22 -7.69 11.95
N MET A 166 -10.25 -8.23 11.21
CA MET A 166 -9.02 -8.79 11.80
C MET A 166 -8.26 -7.73 12.59
N ILE A 167 -8.10 -6.52 12.03
CA ILE A 167 -7.41 -5.43 12.69
C ILE A 167 -8.14 -4.95 13.95
N ARG A 168 -9.46 -4.85 13.91
CA ARG A 168 -10.27 -4.51 15.10
C ARG A 168 -10.17 -5.58 16.20
N LEU A 169 -10.16 -6.87 15.82
CA LEU A 169 -10.01 -7.97 16.77
C LEU A 169 -8.61 -7.98 17.43
N ILE A 170 -7.55 -7.70 16.68
CA ILE A 170 -6.18 -7.60 17.20
C ILE A 170 -6.03 -6.35 18.07
N GLY A 171 -6.64 -5.24 17.70
CA GLY A 171 -6.71 -4.03 18.51
C GLY A 171 -5.41 -3.23 18.64
N SER A 172 -4.38 -3.51 17.82
CA SER A 172 -3.12 -2.76 17.84
C SER A 172 -3.26 -1.40 17.15
N PRO A 173 -2.78 -0.32 17.76
CA PRO A 173 -2.77 0.99 17.12
C PRO A 173 -1.78 1.08 15.94
N LYS A 174 -0.85 0.12 15.84
CA LYS A 174 0.22 0.08 14.83
C LYS A 174 -0.05 -0.87 13.68
N LEU A 175 -1.14 -1.64 13.71
CA LEU A 175 -1.58 -2.48 12.60
C LEU A 175 -2.85 -1.86 12.02
N LYS A 176 -2.82 -1.51 10.75
CA LYS A 176 -3.87 -0.76 10.05
C LYS A 176 -4.18 -1.40 8.70
N VAL A 177 -5.23 -0.92 8.04
CA VAL A 177 -5.55 -1.24 6.64
C VAL A 177 -4.87 -0.20 5.74
N LEU A 178 -4.24 -0.65 4.65
CA LEU A 178 -4.09 0.16 3.45
C LEU A 178 -5.34 -0.06 2.60
N TYR A 179 -6.08 1.00 2.37
CA TYR A 179 -7.26 1.00 1.53
C TYR A 179 -6.92 1.49 0.12
N ASP A 180 -6.87 0.58 -0.84
CA ASP A 180 -6.68 0.94 -2.24
C ASP A 180 -8.04 1.03 -2.95
N ALA A 181 -8.43 2.26 -3.33
CA ALA A 181 -9.70 2.51 -4.00
C ALA A 181 -9.81 1.83 -5.37
N TYR A 182 -8.70 1.65 -6.09
CA TYR A 182 -8.66 0.93 -7.35
C TYR A 182 -8.95 -0.55 -7.17
N HIS A 183 -8.23 -1.21 -6.26
CA HIS A 183 -8.44 -2.64 -5.99
C HIS A 183 -9.87 -2.90 -5.48
N MET A 184 -10.36 -2.04 -4.59
CA MET A 184 -11.68 -2.21 -3.99
C MET A 184 -12.80 -1.85 -4.95
N GLN A 185 -12.60 -0.94 -5.92
CA GLN A 185 -13.59 -0.75 -6.98
C GLN A 185 -13.82 -2.04 -7.77
N ILE A 186 -12.74 -2.75 -8.09
CA ILE A 186 -12.79 -4.00 -8.88
C ILE A 186 -13.41 -5.16 -8.07
N ASN A 187 -13.05 -5.29 -6.79
CA ASN A 187 -13.49 -6.41 -5.95
C ASN A 187 -14.88 -6.23 -5.35
N GLU A 188 -15.19 -5.05 -4.81
CA GLU A 188 -16.38 -4.85 -3.97
C GLU A 188 -17.27 -3.68 -4.41
N GLY A 189 -16.74 -2.68 -5.10
CA GLY A 189 -17.48 -1.47 -5.42
C GLY A 189 -17.91 -0.68 -4.18
N CYS A 190 -18.94 0.18 -4.31
CA CYS A 190 -19.48 0.96 -3.17
C CYS A 190 -18.43 1.67 -2.30
N ILE A 191 -17.33 2.13 -2.91
CA ILE A 191 -16.12 2.68 -2.25
C ILE A 191 -16.46 3.64 -1.11
N CYS A 192 -17.38 4.60 -1.33
CA CYS A 192 -17.70 5.62 -0.32
C CYS A 192 -18.35 5.02 0.94
N ASP A 193 -19.17 3.99 0.78
CA ASP A 193 -19.80 3.32 1.93
C ASP A 193 -18.78 2.46 2.68
N THR A 194 -17.88 1.79 1.96
CA THR A 194 -16.76 1.06 2.56
C THR A 194 -15.86 1.98 3.38
N ILE A 195 -15.49 3.16 2.84
CA ILE A 195 -14.71 4.16 3.57
C ILE A 195 -15.41 4.57 4.87
N LYS A 196 -16.72 4.84 4.84
CA LYS A 196 -17.49 5.23 6.03
C LYS A 196 -17.58 4.13 7.08
N ASN A 197 -17.69 2.87 6.65
CA ASN A 197 -17.87 1.74 7.55
C ASN A 197 -16.56 1.25 8.19
N PHE A 198 -15.44 1.39 7.50
CA PHE A 198 -14.16 0.80 7.91
C PHE A 198 -13.02 1.79 8.06
N GLY A 199 -13.24 3.07 7.77
CA GLY A 199 -12.19 4.09 7.75
C GLY A 199 -11.49 4.34 9.10
N ASP A 200 -12.06 3.93 10.22
CA ASP A 200 -11.40 3.91 11.53
C ASP A 200 -10.17 2.99 11.58
N THR A 201 -10.10 2.02 10.67
CA THR A 201 -8.98 1.10 10.55
C THR A 201 -7.89 1.56 9.57
N PHE A 202 -8.15 2.60 8.76
CA PHE A 202 -7.23 3.01 7.70
C PHE A 202 -5.97 3.69 8.24
N GLY A 203 -4.82 3.21 7.78
CA GLY A 203 -3.51 3.81 8.06
C GLY A 203 -2.90 4.46 6.82
N HIS A 204 -3.30 4.01 5.63
CA HIS A 204 -2.88 4.53 4.34
C HIS A 204 -4.00 4.35 3.31
N VAL A 205 -4.01 5.17 2.26
CA VAL A 205 -4.97 5.08 1.16
C VAL A 205 -4.22 5.13 -0.16
N HIS A 206 -4.53 4.22 -1.08
CA HIS A 206 -4.06 4.29 -2.47
C HIS A 206 -5.17 4.69 -3.43
N ILE A 207 -4.79 5.36 -4.50
CA ILE A 207 -5.65 5.87 -5.55
C ILE A 207 -5.05 5.58 -6.93
N ALA A 208 -5.85 4.95 -7.78
CA ALA A 208 -5.73 4.89 -9.23
C ALA A 208 -7.12 4.72 -9.83
N ASP A 209 -7.34 5.11 -11.09
CA ASP A 209 -8.65 4.94 -11.71
C ASP A 209 -8.83 3.52 -12.31
N ALA A 210 -10.04 3.03 -12.28
CA ALA A 210 -10.42 1.73 -12.84
C ALA A 210 -11.39 1.93 -14.02
N PRO A 211 -11.23 1.16 -15.11
CA PRO A 211 -10.15 0.21 -15.37
C PRO A 211 -8.84 0.88 -15.78
N GLY A 212 -7.72 0.14 -15.75
CA GLY A 212 -6.44 0.53 -16.35
C GLY A 212 -5.39 1.01 -15.37
N ARG A 213 -5.74 1.31 -14.11
CA ARG A 213 -4.81 1.76 -13.05
C ARG A 213 -4.05 3.04 -13.43
N HIS A 214 -4.78 3.97 -14.09
CA HIS A 214 -4.27 5.26 -14.53
C HIS A 214 -4.68 6.40 -13.58
N GLU A 215 -4.35 7.64 -13.96
CA GLU A 215 -4.69 8.82 -13.18
C GLU A 215 -6.21 9.03 -13.05
N PRO A 216 -6.67 9.63 -11.96
CA PRO A 216 -8.07 9.97 -11.72
C PRO A 216 -8.72 10.75 -12.88
N GLY A 217 -9.92 10.32 -13.26
CA GLY A 217 -10.69 10.91 -14.38
C GLY A 217 -10.49 10.19 -15.71
N THR A 218 -9.70 9.12 -15.74
CA THR A 218 -9.53 8.28 -16.93
C THR A 218 -10.43 7.05 -16.94
N GLY A 219 -11.02 6.70 -15.80
CA GLY A 219 -11.89 5.54 -15.62
C GLY A 219 -13.27 5.89 -15.07
N GLU A 220 -13.81 5.00 -14.21
CA GLU A 220 -15.19 5.09 -13.72
C GLU A 220 -15.31 5.58 -12.27
N ILE A 221 -14.19 5.78 -11.55
CA ILE A 221 -14.22 6.19 -10.14
C ILE A 221 -14.42 7.70 -10.03
N TYR A 222 -15.50 8.11 -9.38
CA TYR A 222 -15.74 9.53 -9.14
C TYR A 222 -15.02 10.02 -7.89
N TYR A 223 -13.74 10.33 -8.02
CA TYR A 223 -12.84 10.70 -6.94
C TYR A 223 -13.27 11.89 -6.06
N PRO A 224 -13.96 12.95 -6.55
CA PRO A 224 -14.45 13.99 -5.66
C PRO A 224 -15.35 13.46 -4.53
N ARG A 225 -16.11 12.38 -4.75
CA ARG A 225 -16.88 11.72 -3.69
C ARG A 225 -16.04 10.87 -2.77
N VAL A 226 -15.02 10.21 -3.30
CA VAL A 226 -14.06 9.40 -2.51
C VAL A 226 -13.33 10.32 -1.52
N TYR A 227 -12.79 11.45 -1.98
CA TYR A 227 -12.16 12.45 -1.13
C TYR A 227 -13.09 12.98 -0.06
N LYS A 228 -14.33 13.32 -0.45
CA LYS A 228 -15.33 13.76 0.51
C LYS A 228 -15.63 12.71 1.58
N ALA A 229 -15.70 11.42 1.21
CA ALA A 229 -15.90 10.34 2.18
C ALA A 229 -14.73 10.20 3.16
N LEU A 230 -13.48 10.35 2.68
CA LEU A 230 -12.29 10.37 3.52
C LEU A 230 -12.28 11.57 4.49
N GLU A 231 -12.72 12.76 4.02
CA GLU A 231 -12.87 13.94 4.87
C GLU A 231 -13.95 13.74 5.95
N GLU A 232 -15.09 13.16 5.58
CA GLU A 232 -16.23 12.91 6.49
C GLU A 232 -15.84 11.98 7.66
N ILE A 233 -14.91 11.04 7.44
CA ILE A 233 -14.38 10.17 8.51
C ILE A 233 -13.18 10.78 9.26
N GLY A 234 -12.75 11.98 8.88
CA GLY A 234 -11.62 12.67 9.50
C GLY A 234 -10.25 12.08 9.14
N TYR A 235 -10.11 11.43 7.98
CA TYR A 235 -8.82 10.89 7.54
C TYR A 235 -7.82 12.02 7.25
N THR A 236 -6.65 11.97 7.89
CA THR A 236 -5.59 12.99 7.75
C THR A 236 -4.26 12.44 7.26
N GLY A 237 -4.21 11.14 6.96
CA GLY A 237 -3.02 10.43 6.50
C GLY A 237 -2.59 10.78 5.08
N TYR A 238 -1.72 9.96 4.54
CA TYR A 238 -1.29 10.04 3.16
C TYR A 238 -2.29 9.37 2.23
N VAL A 239 -2.45 9.98 1.05
CA VAL A 239 -3.11 9.40 -0.11
C VAL A 239 -2.01 9.17 -1.14
N GLY A 240 -1.67 7.90 -1.36
CA GLY A 240 -0.66 7.46 -2.31
C GLY A 240 -1.26 7.29 -3.70
N TYR A 241 -0.59 7.82 -4.69
CA TYR A 241 -0.96 7.66 -6.09
C TYR A 241 -0.11 6.55 -6.71
N GLU A 242 -0.63 5.33 -6.59
CA GLU A 242 0.00 4.14 -7.14
C GLU A 242 -0.65 3.80 -8.49
N LEU A 243 -0.17 4.48 -9.52
CA LEU A 243 -0.78 4.44 -10.85
C LEU A 243 0.26 4.58 -11.97
N PHE A 244 -0.10 4.09 -13.13
CA PHE A 244 0.70 4.22 -14.35
C PHE A 244 0.06 5.30 -15.24
N PRO A 245 0.82 6.35 -15.63
CA PRO A 245 0.27 7.39 -16.49
C PRO A 245 -0.32 6.83 -17.78
N LEU A 246 -1.55 7.25 -18.13
CA LEU A 246 -2.19 6.83 -19.39
C LEU A 246 -1.41 7.33 -20.60
N THR A 247 -0.84 8.53 -20.51
CA THR A 247 -0.07 9.15 -21.59
C THR A 247 1.31 9.60 -21.11
N THR A 248 1.38 10.62 -20.27
CA THR A 248 2.63 11.16 -19.71
C THR A 248 2.50 11.40 -18.21
N THR A 249 3.63 11.33 -17.50
CA THR A 249 3.66 11.66 -16.06
C THR A 249 3.16 13.08 -15.80
N ALA A 250 3.48 14.05 -16.65
CA ALA A 250 3.04 15.44 -16.49
C ALA A 250 1.50 15.58 -16.55
N GLU A 251 0.83 14.84 -17.44
CA GLU A 251 -0.65 14.85 -17.52
C GLU A 251 -1.28 14.13 -16.32
N ALA A 252 -0.71 13.00 -15.88
CA ALA A 252 -1.14 12.30 -14.69
C ALA A 252 -1.02 13.17 -13.44
N VAL A 253 0.13 13.83 -13.24
CA VAL A 253 0.36 14.77 -12.13
C VAL A 253 -0.65 15.93 -12.17
N LYS A 254 -0.91 16.50 -13.34
CA LYS A 254 -1.92 17.56 -13.49
C LYS A 254 -3.30 17.08 -13.06
N ALA A 255 -3.72 15.88 -13.44
CA ALA A 255 -4.97 15.28 -12.99
C ALA A 255 -5.00 15.09 -11.47
N ILE A 256 -3.93 14.53 -10.89
CA ILE A 256 -3.76 14.32 -9.45
C ILE A 256 -3.89 15.65 -8.68
N MET A 257 -3.21 16.70 -9.13
CA MET A 257 -3.18 17.99 -8.41
C MET A 257 -4.48 18.80 -8.52
N THR A 258 -5.34 18.49 -9.49
CA THR A 258 -6.62 19.18 -9.71
C THR A 258 -7.83 18.46 -9.11
N ILE A 259 -7.67 17.28 -8.55
CA ILE A 259 -8.75 16.40 -8.06
C ILE A 259 -9.22 16.76 -6.63
N VAL A 260 -9.55 17.94 -6.35
CA VAL A 260 -10.10 18.34 -5.03
C VAL A 260 -11.53 18.79 -5.16
#